data_7ca41519cbdaf760ed1e719f10484347
#
_entry.id   7ca41519cbdaf760ed1e719f10484347
#
_cell.length_a   1.000
_cell.length_b   1.000
_cell.length_c   1.000
_cell.angle_alpha   90.00
_cell.angle_beta   90.00
_cell.angle_gamma   90.00
#
_symmetry.space_group_name_H-M   'P 1'
#
loop_
_entity.id
_entity.type
_entity.pdbx_description
1 polymer ?
#
loop_
_entity_poly.entity_id
_entity_poly.type
_entity_poly.pdbx_seq_one_letter_code
_entity_poly.pdbx_strand_id
1 'polypeptide(L)'
;GVCGLDNSGNSCYLNAVLQCLCSTVPLVEYLLNQDTQAELAQSKCRLGGVFVQLLKKMWMGGYSSCAPVEARSVLGSILPQFNNYSQQDAQELLLFLLNVLHDDLKKMRSSTLQQRRKQGDKRSIAAAAWETTAVSQLFEGQMSFMTLCMHCDHQAHSSQTFTVLSLPIPTDTSKCTIEDCLSLFFQQTILTGGEQMLCSVCGLRRETTVFTCLDNPPEILTLHLKRFGCKGKNQVKLRTNVLFNMKLNISPFLSSPEQNSSYSLYAVVNHTGNLNMGHYTALCQSTITGTWHHFDDSAVKEVQEDFVQSSSAYMLLYSRRLFQKP
;
A
#
# COMPACT_ATOMS: atom_id res chain seq x y z
N GLY A 1 2.81 -8.77 -17.14
CA GLY A 1 4.14 -9.20 -17.53
C GLY A 1 4.83 -10.01 -16.45
N VAL A 2 5.55 -11.00 -16.87
CA VAL A 2 6.41 -11.80 -16.00
C VAL A 2 7.84 -11.42 -16.33
N CYS A 3 8.36 -10.40 -15.64
CA CYS A 3 9.69 -9.85 -15.89
C CYS A 3 10.37 -9.57 -14.54
N GLY A 4 11.57 -10.12 -14.33
CA GLY A 4 12.38 -9.86 -13.14
C GLY A 4 12.94 -8.44 -13.12
N LEU A 5 13.47 -8.02 -11.98
CA LEU A 5 14.13 -6.73 -11.81
C LEU A 5 15.53 -6.94 -11.26
N ASP A 6 16.52 -6.41 -11.97
CA ASP A 6 17.93 -6.58 -11.61
C ASP A 6 18.25 -5.82 -10.32
N ASN A 7 19.05 -6.46 -9.45
CA ASN A 7 19.53 -5.82 -8.23
C ASN A 7 20.71 -4.89 -8.57
N SER A 8 20.58 -3.63 -8.19
CA SER A 8 21.59 -2.58 -8.41
C SER A 8 22.33 -2.17 -7.13
N GLY A 9 22.42 -3.07 -6.16
CA GLY A 9 23.04 -2.87 -4.85
C GLY A 9 21.97 -2.61 -3.76
N ASN A 10 21.67 -3.64 -2.95
CA ASN A 10 20.67 -3.64 -1.89
C ASN A 10 19.29 -3.08 -2.31
N SER A 11 18.88 -3.26 -3.56
CA SER A 11 17.62 -2.74 -4.13
C SER A 11 16.47 -3.76 -4.11
N CYS A 12 16.61 -4.87 -3.40
CA CYS A 12 15.57 -5.90 -3.32
C CYS A 12 14.24 -5.35 -2.77
N TYR A 13 14.28 -4.39 -1.84
CA TYR A 13 13.08 -3.71 -1.32
C TYR A 13 12.32 -2.94 -2.41
N LEU A 14 13.06 -2.25 -3.29
CA LEU A 14 12.50 -1.55 -4.44
C LEU A 14 11.92 -2.53 -5.47
N ASN A 15 12.67 -3.58 -5.80
CA ASN A 15 12.25 -4.60 -6.75
C ASN A 15 10.96 -5.28 -6.32
N ALA A 16 10.86 -5.68 -5.03
CA ALA A 16 9.65 -6.31 -4.50
C ALA A 16 8.42 -5.38 -4.56
N VAL A 17 8.57 -4.12 -4.17
CA VAL A 17 7.48 -3.12 -4.24
C VAL A 17 7.06 -2.85 -5.67
N LEU A 18 8.01 -2.70 -6.60
CA LEU A 18 7.72 -2.48 -8.01
C LEU A 18 6.98 -3.68 -8.62
N GLN A 19 7.33 -4.91 -8.27
CA GLN A 19 6.61 -6.10 -8.73
C GLN A 19 5.14 -6.07 -8.27
N CYS A 20 4.88 -5.69 -7.03
CA CYS A 20 3.51 -5.57 -6.52
C CYS A 20 2.71 -4.50 -7.26
N LEU A 21 3.28 -3.33 -7.50
CA LEU A 21 2.61 -2.25 -8.24
C LEU A 21 2.40 -2.61 -9.71
N CYS A 22 3.38 -3.28 -10.34
CA CYS A 22 3.26 -3.77 -11.72
C CYS A 22 2.24 -4.90 -11.87
N SER A 23 1.87 -5.56 -10.78
CA SER A 23 0.82 -6.58 -10.74
C SER A 23 -0.55 -6.01 -10.36
N THR A 24 -0.62 -4.72 -10.02
CA THR A 24 -1.86 -3.99 -9.76
C THR A 24 -2.46 -3.54 -11.08
N VAL A 25 -3.20 -4.43 -11.74
CA VAL A 25 -3.66 -4.26 -13.13
C VAL A 25 -4.42 -2.96 -13.37
N PRO A 26 -5.38 -2.51 -12.53
CA PRO A 26 -6.07 -1.25 -12.78
C PRO A 26 -5.13 -0.03 -12.80
N LEU A 27 -4.06 -0.04 -12.01
CA LEU A 27 -3.04 1.01 -12.02
C LEU A 27 -2.22 0.96 -13.31
N VAL A 28 -1.83 -0.24 -13.74
CA VAL A 28 -1.07 -0.47 -14.98
C VAL A 28 -1.87 -0.03 -16.19
N GLU A 29 -3.13 -0.43 -16.30
CA GLU A 29 -4.03 -0.04 -17.39
C GLU A 29 -4.20 1.49 -17.47
N TYR A 30 -4.40 2.14 -16.33
CA TYR A 30 -4.52 3.58 -16.27
C TYR A 30 -3.23 4.28 -16.76
N LEU A 31 -2.07 3.84 -16.30
CA LEU A 31 -0.78 4.45 -16.64
C LEU A 31 -0.32 4.15 -18.07
N LEU A 32 -0.71 3.01 -18.62
CA LEU A 32 -0.40 2.63 -20.02
C LEU A 32 -1.42 3.15 -21.03
N ASN A 33 -2.49 3.78 -20.58
CA ASN A 33 -3.44 4.46 -21.49
C ASN A 33 -2.73 5.59 -22.25
N GLN A 34 -2.98 5.69 -23.56
CA GLN A 34 -2.30 6.65 -24.44
C GLN A 34 -2.53 8.11 -24.02
N ASP A 35 -3.75 8.45 -23.60
CA ASP A 35 -4.08 9.80 -23.17
C ASP A 35 -3.34 10.16 -21.88
N THR A 36 -3.32 9.24 -20.91
CA THR A 36 -2.57 9.40 -19.66
C THR A 36 -1.08 9.58 -19.90
N GLN A 37 -0.50 8.81 -20.81
CA GLN A 37 0.91 8.94 -21.18
C GLN A 37 1.23 10.30 -21.83
N ALA A 38 0.37 10.77 -22.73
CA ALA A 38 0.52 12.07 -23.37
C ALA A 38 0.43 13.22 -22.34
N GLU A 39 -0.52 13.14 -21.41
CA GLU A 39 -0.70 14.12 -20.34
C GLU A 39 0.50 14.12 -19.35
N LEU A 40 1.02 12.95 -18.98
CA LEU A 40 2.21 12.83 -18.14
C LEU A 40 3.46 13.44 -18.80
N ALA A 41 3.64 13.21 -20.09
CA ALA A 41 4.76 13.77 -20.86
C ALA A 41 4.70 15.31 -20.91
N GLN A 42 3.51 15.89 -21.07
CA GLN A 42 3.31 17.34 -21.10
C GLN A 42 3.50 18.00 -19.73
N SER A 43 3.14 17.32 -18.66
CA SER A 43 3.18 17.87 -17.29
C SER A 43 4.56 17.79 -16.63
N LYS A 44 5.56 17.23 -17.30
CA LYS A 44 6.93 17.05 -16.80
C LYS A 44 7.01 16.29 -15.46
N CYS A 45 6.10 15.35 -15.24
CA CYS A 45 6.08 14.49 -14.07
C CYS A 45 7.17 13.42 -14.17
N ARG A 46 8.24 13.57 -13.41
CA ARG A 46 9.45 12.75 -13.55
C ARG A 46 9.22 11.29 -13.13
N LEU A 47 8.67 11.07 -11.94
CA LEU A 47 8.46 9.70 -11.44
C LEU A 47 7.39 8.96 -12.23
N GLY A 48 6.24 9.62 -12.48
CA GLY A 48 5.16 9.05 -13.29
C GLY A 48 5.63 8.62 -14.68
N GLY A 49 6.41 9.47 -15.36
CA GLY A 49 6.98 9.17 -16.68
C GLY A 49 7.95 7.99 -16.66
N VAL A 50 8.85 7.96 -15.69
CA VAL A 50 9.83 6.87 -15.54
C VAL A 50 9.13 5.55 -15.17
N PHE A 51 8.13 5.60 -14.31
CA PHE A 51 7.35 4.42 -13.92
C PHE A 51 6.59 3.84 -15.12
N VAL A 52 5.99 4.68 -15.96
CA VAL A 52 5.35 4.25 -17.21
C VAL A 52 6.35 3.55 -18.15
N GLN A 53 7.56 4.07 -18.32
CA GLN A 53 8.58 3.43 -19.14
C GLN A 53 8.99 2.06 -18.59
N LEU A 54 9.12 1.95 -17.27
CA LEU A 54 9.39 0.66 -16.62
C LEU A 54 8.24 -0.34 -16.86
N LEU A 55 6.99 0.09 -16.68
CA LEU A 55 5.81 -0.75 -16.95
C LEU A 55 5.77 -1.25 -18.40
N LYS A 56 6.10 -0.39 -19.36
CA LYS A 56 6.19 -0.80 -20.77
C LYS A 56 7.23 -1.90 -20.98
N LYS A 57 8.41 -1.77 -20.39
CA LYS A 57 9.45 -2.80 -20.48
C LYS A 57 8.96 -4.13 -19.87
N MET A 58 8.35 -4.07 -18.69
CA MET A 58 7.91 -5.27 -17.96
C MET A 58 6.72 -5.98 -18.62
N TRP A 59 5.77 -5.23 -19.18
CA TRP A 59 4.55 -5.80 -19.75
C TRP A 59 4.64 -6.09 -21.25
N MET A 60 5.37 -5.28 -22.00
CA MET A 60 5.37 -5.31 -23.46
C MET A 60 6.74 -5.65 -24.06
N GLY A 61 7.81 -5.57 -23.27
CA GLY A 61 9.18 -5.70 -23.77
C GLY A 61 9.64 -7.12 -24.06
N GLY A 62 8.95 -8.15 -23.56
CA GLY A 62 9.36 -9.55 -23.75
C GLY A 62 10.69 -9.91 -23.07
N TYR A 63 11.16 -9.09 -22.14
CA TYR A 63 12.39 -9.32 -21.38
C TYR A 63 12.17 -10.31 -20.24
N SER A 64 13.16 -11.16 -19.96
CA SER A 64 13.17 -12.01 -18.76
C SER A 64 13.44 -11.21 -17.50
N SER A 65 14.27 -10.17 -17.59
CA SER A 65 14.53 -9.19 -16.54
C SER A 65 14.87 -7.81 -17.12
N CYS A 66 14.77 -6.78 -16.33
CA CYS A 66 15.22 -5.43 -16.66
C CYS A 66 15.75 -4.70 -15.41
N ALA A 67 16.58 -3.68 -15.62
CA ALA A 67 17.11 -2.88 -14.51
C ALA A 67 16.28 -1.62 -14.30
N PRO A 68 15.75 -1.36 -13.07
CA PRO A 68 14.96 -0.16 -12.77
C PRO A 68 15.87 1.06 -12.46
N VAL A 69 16.90 1.29 -13.25
CA VAL A 69 17.95 2.31 -12.98
C VAL A 69 17.37 3.71 -12.93
N GLU A 70 16.56 4.07 -13.91
CA GLU A 70 15.94 5.40 -13.98
C GLU A 70 14.96 5.63 -12.84
N ALA A 71 14.13 4.62 -12.52
CA ALA A 71 13.19 4.69 -11.41
C ALA A 71 13.93 4.88 -10.08
N ARG A 72 15.01 4.15 -9.86
CA ARG A 72 15.86 4.30 -8.67
C ARG A 72 16.51 5.68 -8.59
N SER A 73 17.05 6.17 -9.70
CA SER A 73 17.71 7.48 -9.77
C SER A 73 16.74 8.61 -9.48
N VAL A 74 15.56 8.59 -10.08
CA VAL A 74 14.52 9.61 -9.86
C VAL A 74 14.00 9.53 -8.42
N LEU A 75 13.74 8.34 -7.90
CA LEU A 75 13.32 8.14 -6.53
C LEU A 75 14.35 8.71 -5.53
N GLY A 76 15.63 8.40 -5.71
CA GLY A 76 16.71 8.93 -4.87
C GLY A 76 16.87 10.45 -4.95
N SER A 77 16.55 11.06 -6.10
CA SER A 77 16.56 12.52 -6.23
C SER A 77 15.40 13.23 -5.52
N ILE A 78 14.27 12.55 -5.37
CA ILE A 78 13.06 13.07 -4.69
C ILE A 78 13.12 12.76 -3.19
N LEU A 79 13.59 11.59 -2.84
CA LEU A 79 13.61 11.03 -1.49
C LEU A 79 15.07 10.69 -1.11
N PRO A 80 15.79 11.62 -0.47
CA PRO A 80 17.23 11.45 -0.18
C PRO A 80 17.59 10.20 0.61
N GLN A 81 16.68 9.70 1.47
CA GLN A 81 16.88 8.47 2.24
C GLN A 81 17.03 7.23 1.36
N PHE A 82 16.53 7.24 0.12
CA PHE A 82 16.68 6.15 -0.84
C PHE A 82 17.84 6.35 -1.83
N ASN A 83 18.61 7.42 -1.66
CA ASN A 83 19.75 7.74 -2.52
C ASN A 83 21.08 7.10 -2.05
N ASN A 84 20.99 6.06 -1.25
CA ASN A 84 22.15 5.29 -0.79
C ASN A 84 22.00 3.81 -1.16
N TYR A 85 23.04 3.03 -0.89
CA TYR A 85 23.05 1.59 -1.11
C TYR A 85 22.69 0.78 0.14
N SER A 86 22.09 1.41 1.15
CA SER A 86 21.61 0.73 2.34
C SER A 86 20.30 -0.01 2.06
N GLN A 87 20.06 -1.09 2.78
CA GLN A 87 18.77 -1.74 2.80
C GLN A 87 17.73 -0.81 3.46
N GLN A 88 16.53 -0.75 2.86
CA GLN A 88 15.44 0.09 3.32
C GLN A 88 14.18 -0.74 3.60
N ASP A 89 13.21 -0.16 4.27
CA ASP A 89 11.94 -0.78 4.54
C ASP A 89 11.02 -0.68 3.30
N ALA A 90 10.54 -1.84 2.82
CA ALA A 90 9.65 -1.91 1.66
C ALA A 90 8.30 -1.22 1.91
N GLN A 91 7.76 -1.26 3.12
CA GLN A 91 6.51 -0.60 3.46
C GLN A 91 6.66 0.93 3.39
N GLU A 92 7.74 1.46 3.92
CA GLU A 92 8.05 2.89 3.85
C GLU A 92 8.19 3.34 2.39
N LEU A 93 8.90 2.56 1.57
CA LEU A 93 9.03 2.85 0.14
C LEU A 93 7.68 2.84 -0.58
N LEU A 94 6.82 1.86 -0.31
CA LEU A 94 5.50 1.79 -0.94
C LEU A 94 4.67 3.03 -0.65
N LEU A 95 4.64 3.48 0.59
CA LEU A 95 3.93 4.71 0.97
C LEU A 95 4.47 5.93 0.22
N PHE A 96 5.78 6.09 0.16
CA PHE A 96 6.39 7.21 -0.56
C PHE A 96 6.12 7.15 -2.06
N LEU A 97 6.24 5.97 -2.68
CA LEU A 97 5.93 5.80 -4.11
C LEU A 97 4.48 6.17 -4.42
N LEU A 98 3.52 5.69 -3.63
CA LEU A 98 2.11 6.00 -3.82
C LEU A 98 1.85 7.50 -3.65
N ASN A 99 2.45 8.15 -2.66
CA ASN A 99 2.32 9.59 -2.44
C ASN A 99 2.89 10.41 -3.61
N VAL A 100 4.08 10.07 -4.08
CA VAL A 100 4.72 10.79 -5.20
C VAL A 100 3.96 10.58 -6.50
N LEU A 101 3.49 9.36 -6.78
CA LEU A 101 2.63 9.09 -7.94
C LEU A 101 1.31 9.88 -7.85
N HIS A 102 0.70 9.93 -6.68
CA HIS A 102 -0.51 10.73 -6.45
C HIS A 102 -0.28 12.21 -6.76
N ASP A 103 0.82 12.78 -6.26
CA ASP A 103 1.18 14.18 -6.50
C ASP A 103 1.48 14.46 -7.98
N ASP A 104 2.16 13.57 -8.66
CA ASP A 104 2.43 13.66 -10.09
C ASP A 104 1.12 13.64 -10.90
N LEU A 105 0.19 12.77 -10.57
CA LEU A 105 -1.11 12.69 -11.23
C LEU A 105 -1.99 13.92 -10.95
N LYS A 106 -1.90 14.52 -9.76
CA LYS A 106 -2.54 15.81 -9.46
C LYS A 106 -1.99 16.94 -10.33
N LYS A 107 -0.66 17.04 -10.46
CA LYS A 107 0.01 18.03 -11.31
C LYS A 107 -0.39 17.86 -12.77
N MET A 108 -0.42 16.64 -13.28
CA MET A 108 -0.86 16.31 -14.62
C MET A 108 -2.26 16.85 -14.89
N ARG A 109 -3.24 16.54 -14.04
CA ARG A 109 -4.62 17.02 -14.16
C ARG A 109 -4.73 18.55 -14.12
N SER A 110 -4.01 19.19 -13.21
CA SER A 110 -3.99 20.65 -13.09
C SER A 110 -3.46 21.30 -14.37
N SER A 111 -2.42 20.77 -14.97
CA SER A 111 -1.83 21.25 -16.23
C SER A 111 -2.82 21.13 -17.40
N THR A 112 -3.46 19.97 -17.53
CA THR A 112 -4.47 19.71 -18.58
C THR A 112 -5.65 20.66 -18.47
N LEU A 113 -6.12 20.91 -17.26
CA LEU A 113 -7.26 21.83 -17.04
C LEU A 113 -6.90 23.30 -17.32
N GLN A 114 -5.69 23.72 -16.96
CA GLN A 114 -5.22 25.07 -17.32
C GLN A 114 -5.15 25.26 -18.84
N GLN A 115 -4.71 24.25 -19.58
CA GLN A 115 -4.70 24.28 -21.05
C GLN A 115 -6.10 24.35 -21.63
N ARG A 116 -7.05 23.55 -21.15
CA ARG A 116 -8.46 23.56 -21.60
C ARG A 116 -9.12 24.90 -21.33
N ARG A 117 -8.87 25.53 -20.17
CA ARG A 117 -9.37 26.88 -19.85
C ARG A 117 -8.83 27.93 -20.80
N LYS A 118 -7.57 27.86 -21.20
CA LYS A 118 -6.98 28.75 -22.20
C LYS A 118 -7.61 28.58 -23.59
N GLN A 119 -8.14 27.37 -23.87
CA GLN A 119 -8.83 27.04 -25.12
C GLN A 119 -10.34 27.35 -25.09
N GLY A 120 -10.86 27.99 -24.00
CA GLY A 120 -12.24 28.44 -23.91
C GLY A 120 -13.26 27.44 -23.35
N ASP A 121 -12.82 26.31 -22.81
CA ASP A 121 -13.73 25.35 -22.16
C ASP A 121 -14.15 25.88 -20.77
N LYS A 122 -15.44 26.29 -20.66
CA LYS A 122 -16.01 26.84 -19.43
C LYS A 122 -16.60 25.81 -18.46
N ARG A 123 -16.41 24.54 -18.67
CA ARG A 123 -16.96 23.50 -17.77
C ARG A 123 -16.32 23.63 -16.38
N SER A 124 -17.12 24.03 -15.40
CA SER A 124 -16.72 24.05 -14.01
C SER A 124 -16.61 22.61 -13.51
N ILE A 125 -15.41 22.13 -13.32
CA ILE A 125 -15.17 20.86 -12.62
C ILE A 125 -15.20 21.17 -11.13
N ALA A 126 -16.05 20.48 -10.38
CA ALA A 126 -16.19 20.65 -8.94
C ALA A 126 -14.82 20.53 -8.23
N ALA A 127 -14.54 21.38 -7.25
CA ALA A 127 -13.26 21.45 -6.56
C ALA A 127 -12.81 20.07 -5.99
N ALA A 128 -13.74 19.25 -5.51
CA ALA A 128 -13.47 17.93 -4.99
C ALA A 128 -12.91 16.94 -6.05
N ALA A 129 -13.21 17.12 -7.34
CA ALA A 129 -12.69 16.26 -8.40
C ALA A 129 -11.19 16.47 -8.70
N TRP A 130 -10.58 17.50 -8.14
CA TRP A 130 -9.18 17.84 -8.37
C TRP A 130 -8.23 17.07 -7.43
N GLU A 131 -8.74 16.65 -6.29
CA GLU A 131 -7.93 15.98 -5.26
C GLU A 131 -7.82 14.47 -5.45
N THR A 132 -8.75 13.87 -6.19
CA THR A 132 -8.76 12.43 -6.45
C THR A 132 -7.92 12.08 -7.68
N THR A 133 -7.09 11.05 -7.55
CA THR A 133 -6.29 10.46 -8.63
C THR A 133 -6.56 8.97 -8.74
N ALA A 134 -6.05 8.31 -9.78
CA ALA A 134 -6.13 6.86 -9.89
C ALA A 134 -5.50 6.14 -8.68
N VAL A 135 -4.44 6.70 -8.11
CA VAL A 135 -3.80 6.17 -6.90
C VAL A 135 -4.74 6.24 -5.70
N SER A 136 -5.33 7.41 -5.43
CA SER A 136 -6.26 7.55 -4.30
C SER A 136 -7.54 6.74 -4.49
N GLN A 137 -8.06 6.66 -5.71
CA GLN A 137 -9.25 5.84 -6.01
C GLN A 137 -9.02 4.34 -5.80
N LEU A 138 -7.81 3.85 -6.04
CA LEU A 138 -7.48 2.44 -5.87
C LEU A 138 -7.06 2.11 -4.44
N PHE A 139 -6.17 2.89 -3.84
CA PHE A 139 -5.48 2.52 -2.60
C PHE A 139 -6.01 3.20 -1.35
N GLU A 140 -6.74 4.31 -1.47
CA GLU A 140 -7.18 5.07 -0.31
C GLU A 140 -8.49 4.54 0.23
N GLY A 141 -8.50 4.25 1.54
CA GLY A 141 -9.68 3.96 2.32
C GLY A 141 -9.88 4.99 3.42
N GLN A 142 -10.98 4.87 4.16
CA GLN A 142 -11.34 5.76 5.25
C GLN A 142 -11.68 4.96 6.50
N MET A 143 -11.06 5.33 7.62
CA MET A 143 -11.39 4.83 8.97
C MET A 143 -12.15 5.90 9.75
N SER A 144 -13.06 5.47 10.61
CA SER A 144 -13.69 6.31 11.62
C SER A 144 -13.23 5.94 13.01
N PHE A 145 -13.17 6.96 13.85
CA PHE A 145 -12.87 6.84 15.27
C PHE A 145 -14.01 7.46 16.07
N MET A 146 -14.56 6.70 16.99
CA MET A 146 -15.48 7.21 18.00
C MET A 146 -14.76 7.21 19.35
N THR A 147 -14.72 8.33 20.01
CA THR A 147 -14.16 8.47 21.35
C THR A 147 -15.30 8.69 22.35
N LEU A 148 -15.23 7.99 23.47
CA LEU A 148 -16.19 8.08 24.57
C LEU A 148 -15.47 8.50 25.84
N CYS A 149 -15.81 9.67 26.39
CA CYS A 149 -15.29 10.11 27.67
C CYS A 149 -15.89 9.24 28.80
N MET A 150 -15.04 8.55 29.55
CA MET A 150 -15.46 7.65 30.64
C MET A 150 -16.06 8.39 31.86
N HIS A 151 -15.98 9.72 31.88
CA HIS A 151 -16.49 10.52 32.99
C HIS A 151 -17.88 11.13 32.73
N CYS A 152 -18.13 11.62 31.52
CA CYS A 152 -19.39 12.32 31.18
C CYS A 152 -20.14 11.70 29.98
N ASP A 153 -19.67 10.58 29.46
CA ASP A 153 -20.23 9.86 28.32
C ASP A 153 -20.30 10.71 27.02
N HIS A 154 -19.57 11.83 26.97
CA HIS A 154 -19.46 12.63 25.75
C HIS A 154 -18.81 11.83 24.63
N GLN A 155 -19.45 11.81 23.48
CA GLN A 155 -18.96 11.14 22.27
C GLN A 155 -18.46 12.15 21.26
N ALA A 156 -17.31 11.85 20.65
CA ALA A 156 -16.80 12.59 19.51
C ALA A 156 -16.46 11.63 18.36
N HIS A 157 -16.67 12.08 17.14
CA HIS A 157 -16.40 11.31 15.94
C HIS A 157 -15.35 12.01 15.08
N SER A 158 -14.41 11.24 14.56
CA SER A 158 -13.41 11.71 13.60
C SER A 158 -13.17 10.65 12.53
N SER A 159 -12.63 11.06 11.39
CA SER A 159 -12.28 10.15 10.31
C SER A 159 -10.87 10.44 9.80
N GLN A 160 -10.23 9.42 9.28
CA GLN A 160 -8.89 9.51 8.70
C GLN A 160 -8.79 8.64 7.46
N THR A 161 -8.14 9.16 6.42
CA THR A 161 -7.80 8.37 5.24
C THR A 161 -6.52 7.57 5.48
N PHE A 162 -6.40 6.43 4.80
CA PHE A 162 -5.21 5.57 4.85
C PHE A 162 -4.98 4.92 3.48
N THR A 163 -3.75 4.54 3.19
CA THR A 163 -3.37 3.74 2.01
C THR A 163 -2.82 2.37 2.39
N VAL A 164 -2.23 2.25 3.58
CA VAL A 164 -1.71 1.00 4.13
C VAL A 164 -2.22 0.86 5.56
N LEU A 165 -2.75 -0.32 5.91
CA LEU A 165 -3.03 -0.68 7.30
C LEU A 165 -1.82 -1.41 7.88
N SER A 166 -1.17 -0.78 8.86
CA SER A 166 -0.07 -1.40 9.61
C SER A 166 -0.62 -2.15 10.80
N LEU A 167 -0.64 -3.47 10.71
CA LEU A 167 -1.28 -4.35 11.67
C LEU A 167 -0.30 -4.78 12.79
N PRO A 168 -0.71 -4.68 14.05
CA PRO A 168 0.03 -5.29 15.14
C PRO A 168 -0.03 -6.81 15.05
N ILE A 169 1.00 -7.48 15.55
CA ILE A 169 1.08 -8.94 15.64
C ILE A 169 1.01 -9.33 17.11
N PRO A 170 0.17 -10.30 17.52
CA PRO A 170 0.17 -10.80 18.88
C PRO A 170 1.58 -11.28 19.29
N THR A 171 2.04 -10.88 20.49
CA THR A 171 3.41 -11.13 20.96
C THR A 171 3.55 -12.38 21.83
N ASP A 172 2.44 -12.94 22.27
CA ASP A 172 2.34 -14.07 23.19
C ASP A 172 2.19 -15.42 22.48
N THR A 173 2.24 -15.43 21.16
CA THR A 173 2.10 -16.63 20.34
C THR A 173 3.13 -16.69 19.22
N SER A 174 3.52 -17.89 18.82
CA SER A 174 4.37 -18.13 17.66
C SER A 174 3.61 -18.22 16.33
N LYS A 175 2.27 -18.30 16.40
CA LYS A 175 1.38 -18.47 15.25
C LYS A 175 0.05 -17.78 15.50
N CYS A 176 -0.41 -17.03 14.53
CA CYS A 176 -1.73 -16.39 14.53
C CYS A 176 -2.27 -16.29 13.09
N THR A 177 -3.48 -15.76 12.94
CA THR A 177 -4.08 -15.49 11.62
C THR A 177 -4.04 -14.01 11.29
N ILE A 178 -4.23 -13.68 10.01
CA ILE A 178 -4.35 -12.28 9.59
C ILE A 178 -5.59 -11.63 10.23
N GLU A 179 -6.66 -12.40 10.43
CA GLU A 179 -7.87 -11.96 11.12
C GLU A 179 -7.60 -11.62 12.58
N ASP A 180 -6.71 -12.34 13.26
CA ASP A 180 -6.27 -12.01 14.63
C ASP A 180 -5.56 -10.65 14.66
N CYS A 181 -4.69 -10.38 13.67
CA CYS A 181 -4.01 -9.11 13.55
C CYS A 181 -4.98 -7.95 13.25
N LEU A 182 -5.97 -8.17 12.39
CA LEU A 182 -7.03 -7.20 12.11
C LEU A 182 -7.90 -6.94 13.34
N SER A 183 -8.28 -7.99 14.05
CA SER A 183 -9.07 -7.88 15.29
C SER A 183 -8.31 -7.09 16.36
N LEU A 184 -7.01 -7.30 16.47
CA LEU A 184 -6.16 -6.54 17.38
C LEU A 184 -6.05 -5.06 16.99
N PHE A 185 -5.96 -4.77 15.67
CA PHE A 185 -5.94 -3.40 15.16
C PHE A 185 -7.24 -2.63 15.43
N PHE A 186 -8.40 -3.28 15.21
CA PHE A 186 -9.72 -2.67 15.41
C PHE A 186 -10.28 -2.87 16.84
N GLN A 187 -9.49 -3.43 17.74
CA GLN A 187 -9.89 -3.64 19.11
C GLN A 187 -10.18 -2.31 19.81
N GLN A 188 -11.25 -2.28 20.60
CA GLN A 188 -11.53 -1.18 21.51
C GLN A 188 -10.34 -0.94 22.45
N THR A 189 -9.93 0.31 22.56
CA THR A 189 -8.81 0.73 23.43
C THR A 189 -9.26 1.74 24.44
N ILE A 190 -8.78 1.62 25.67
CA ILE A 190 -9.01 2.60 26.73
C ILE A 190 -7.71 3.37 26.96
N LEU A 191 -7.74 4.68 26.74
CA LEU A 191 -6.61 5.56 26.94
C LEU A 191 -6.60 6.05 28.40
N THR A 192 -5.58 5.67 29.15
CA THR A 192 -5.42 5.95 30.58
C THR A 192 -4.12 6.69 30.85
N GLY A 193 -3.97 7.24 32.05
CA GLY A 193 -2.73 7.89 32.49
C GLY A 193 -2.29 9.04 31.57
N GLY A 194 -1.09 8.97 31.05
CA GLY A 194 -0.53 10.01 30.17
C GLY A 194 -1.17 10.08 28.79
N GLU A 195 -1.92 9.05 28.38
CA GLU A 195 -2.60 8.97 27.08
C GLU A 195 -4.04 9.50 27.13
N GLN A 196 -4.54 9.95 28.30
CA GLN A 196 -5.85 10.53 28.47
C GLN A 196 -6.10 11.66 27.48
N MET A 197 -7.28 11.69 26.87
CA MET A 197 -7.70 12.73 25.93
C MET A 197 -8.38 13.89 26.66
N LEU A 198 -8.22 15.10 26.10
CA LEU A 198 -8.96 16.27 26.54
C LEU A 198 -10.43 16.14 26.12
N CYS A 199 -11.33 16.06 27.10
CA CYS A 199 -12.77 16.08 26.84
C CYS A 199 -13.25 17.53 26.68
N SER A 200 -13.92 17.83 25.56
CA SER A 200 -14.45 19.17 25.29
C SER A 200 -15.58 19.59 26.25
N VAL A 201 -16.26 18.63 26.82
CA VAL A 201 -17.36 18.88 27.82
C VAL A 201 -16.80 19.02 29.22
N CYS A 202 -15.93 18.13 29.66
CA CYS A 202 -15.31 18.20 30.98
C CYS A 202 -14.26 19.32 31.11
N GLY A 203 -13.65 19.75 30.01
CA GLY A 203 -12.52 20.68 29.99
C GLY A 203 -11.22 20.12 30.58
N LEU A 204 -11.17 18.82 30.86
CA LEU A 204 -10.03 18.14 31.49
C LEU A 204 -9.65 16.88 30.70
N ARG A 205 -8.42 16.44 30.90
CA ARG A 205 -7.98 15.13 30.41
C ARG A 205 -8.68 14.03 31.19
N ARG A 206 -9.30 13.10 30.46
CA ARG A 206 -10.07 12.00 31.02
C ARG A 206 -9.72 10.68 30.36
N GLU A 207 -9.92 9.59 31.06
CA GLU A 207 -9.93 8.27 30.47
C GLU A 207 -10.96 8.23 29.35
N THR A 208 -10.54 7.72 28.19
CA THR A 208 -11.34 7.76 26.96
C THR A 208 -11.29 6.41 26.29
N THR A 209 -12.45 5.87 25.97
CA THR A 209 -12.54 4.68 25.13
C THR A 209 -12.53 5.08 23.66
N VAL A 210 -11.72 4.39 22.87
CA VAL A 210 -11.60 4.61 21.43
C VAL A 210 -12.10 3.37 20.69
N PHE A 211 -13.03 3.57 19.77
CA PHE A 211 -13.56 2.56 18.85
C PHE A 211 -13.10 2.93 17.43
N THR A 212 -12.51 1.98 16.73
CA THR A 212 -12.02 2.15 15.36
C THR A 212 -12.80 1.23 14.43
N CYS A 213 -13.32 1.78 13.35
CA CYS A 213 -14.05 1.04 12.31
C CYS A 213 -13.55 1.47 10.93
N LEU A 214 -13.81 0.62 9.95
CA LEU A 214 -13.54 0.88 8.54
C LEU A 214 -14.81 1.39 7.87
N ASP A 215 -14.82 2.66 7.43
CA ASP A 215 -15.98 3.28 6.80
C ASP A 215 -16.04 3.02 5.30
N ASN A 216 -14.96 3.36 4.61
CA ASN A 216 -14.80 3.14 3.18
C ASN A 216 -13.59 2.25 2.93
N PRO A 217 -13.80 0.96 2.69
CA PRO A 217 -12.71 0.07 2.33
C PRO A 217 -12.20 0.39 0.90
N PRO A 218 -10.86 0.39 0.69
CA PRO A 218 -10.28 0.69 -0.61
C PRO A 218 -10.52 -0.42 -1.63
N GLU A 219 -10.37 -0.14 -2.92
CA GLU A 219 -10.36 -1.17 -3.97
C GLU A 219 -9.15 -2.12 -3.81
N ILE A 220 -8.00 -1.57 -3.47
CA ILE A 220 -6.79 -2.32 -3.12
C ILE A 220 -6.52 -2.15 -1.63
N LEU A 221 -6.65 -3.23 -0.88
CA LEU A 221 -6.36 -3.27 0.55
C LEU A 221 -4.93 -3.76 0.75
N THR A 222 -4.08 -2.87 1.23
CA THR A 222 -2.67 -3.16 1.52
C THR A 222 -2.48 -3.31 3.02
N LEU A 223 -2.09 -4.52 3.43
CA LEU A 223 -1.82 -4.86 4.83
C LEU A 223 -0.32 -4.96 5.05
N HIS A 224 0.17 -4.27 6.06
CA HIS A 224 1.55 -4.34 6.51
C HIS A 224 1.60 -4.99 7.89
N LEU A 225 2.45 -5.99 8.07
CA LEU A 225 2.66 -6.65 9.36
C LEU A 225 3.80 -5.95 10.11
N LYS A 226 3.51 -5.39 11.28
CA LYS A 226 4.49 -4.70 12.13
C LYS A 226 5.47 -5.68 12.78
N ARG A 227 6.38 -6.23 11.97
CA ARG A 227 7.40 -7.19 12.43
C ARG A 227 8.61 -6.52 13.05
N PHE A 228 8.94 -5.30 12.66
CA PHE A 228 10.12 -4.58 13.13
C PHE A 228 9.75 -3.64 14.28
N GLY A 229 10.48 -3.77 15.37
CA GLY A 229 10.31 -2.95 16.56
C GLY A 229 11.64 -2.74 17.29
N CYS A 230 11.60 -2.04 18.39
CA CYS A 230 12.74 -1.80 19.26
C CYS A 230 12.46 -2.37 20.66
N LYS A 231 13.42 -3.09 21.20
CA LYS A 231 13.45 -3.48 22.62
C LYS A 231 14.65 -2.80 23.27
N GLY A 232 14.40 -1.68 23.93
CA GLY A 232 15.46 -0.78 24.39
C GLY A 232 16.22 -0.18 23.20
N LYS A 233 17.53 -0.38 23.13
CA LYS A 233 18.40 0.09 22.03
C LYS A 233 18.51 -0.91 20.86
N ASN A 234 17.93 -2.10 20.98
CA ASN A 234 18.08 -3.16 20.00
C ASN A 234 16.86 -3.22 19.07
N GLN A 235 17.13 -3.32 17.77
CA GLN A 235 16.10 -3.68 16.80
C GLN A 235 15.71 -5.13 16.94
N VAL A 236 14.41 -5.40 16.96
CA VAL A 236 13.84 -6.74 17.09
C VAL A 236 12.90 -7.00 15.95
N LYS A 237 12.96 -8.20 15.38
CA LYS A 237 12.00 -8.68 14.38
C LYS A 237 11.08 -9.71 15.01
N LEU A 238 9.76 -9.49 14.92
CA LEU A 238 8.75 -10.50 15.26
C LEU A 238 8.68 -11.55 14.14
N ARG A 239 8.93 -12.80 14.51
CA ARG A 239 8.97 -13.94 13.56
C ARG A 239 7.71 -14.81 13.61
N THR A 240 6.67 -14.33 14.26
CA THR A 240 5.38 -15.00 14.36
C THR A 240 4.88 -15.40 12.98
N ASN A 241 4.47 -16.67 12.83
CA ASN A 241 3.87 -17.14 11.60
C ASN A 241 2.43 -16.63 11.51
N VAL A 242 2.19 -15.66 10.65
CA VAL A 242 0.86 -15.10 10.39
C VAL A 242 0.26 -15.86 9.20
N LEU A 243 -0.79 -16.63 9.48
CA LEU A 243 -1.53 -17.35 8.45
C LEU A 243 -2.53 -16.41 7.76
N PHE A 244 -2.57 -16.48 6.45
CA PHE A 244 -3.52 -15.72 5.63
C PHE A 244 -4.07 -16.59 4.50
N ASN A 245 -5.25 -16.26 4.01
CA ASN A 245 -5.93 -16.99 2.94
C ASN A 245 -5.94 -16.16 1.64
N MET A 246 -6.19 -16.84 0.53
CA MET A 246 -6.40 -16.18 -0.78
C MET A 246 -7.62 -15.27 -0.76
N LYS A 247 -8.61 -15.57 0.07
CA LYS A 247 -9.80 -14.75 0.31
C LYS A 247 -9.79 -14.18 1.72
N LEU A 248 -10.12 -12.89 1.82
CA LEU A 248 -10.25 -12.18 3.08
C LEU A 248 -11.61 -11.51 3.16
N ASN A 249 -12.36 -11.78 4.23
CA ASN A 249 -13.63 -11.10 4.53
C ASN A 249 -13.37 -10.03 5.60
N ILE A 250 -13.61 -8.78 5.28
CA ILE A 250 -13.44 -7.64 6.19
C ILE A 250 -14.75 -7.15 6.81
N SER A 251 -15.87 -7.82 6.58
CA SER A 251 -17.17 -7.41 7.12
C SER A 251 -17.21 -7.22 8.64
N PRO A 252 -16.46 -7.97 9.47
CA PRO A 252 -16.44 -7.76 10.91
C PRO A 252 -15.87 -6.40 11.34
N PHE A 253 -15.13 -5.71 10.47
CA PHE A 253 -14.41 -4.47 10.79
C PHE A 253 -15.07 -3.23 10.17
N LEU A 254 -16.13 -3.41 9.38
CA LEU A 254 -16.86 -2.33 8.74
C LEU A 254 -17.78 -1.62 9.71
N SER A 255 -17.91 -0.30 9.55
CA SER A 255 -18.89 0.50 10.33
C SER A 255 -20.33 0.19 9.94
N SER A 256 -20.57 -0.19 8.69
CA SER A 256 -21.85 -0.67 8.18
C SER A 256 -21.67 -1.87 7.26
N PRO A 257 -22.58 -2.86 7.30
CA PRO A 257 -22.48 -4.04 6.45
C PRO A 257 -22.60 -3.65 4.97
N GLU A 258 -21.57 -3.95 4.20
CA GLU A 258 -21.57 -3.81 2.74
C GLU A 258 -21.83 -5.15 2.07
N GLN A 259 -22.43 -5.12 0.88
CA GLN A 259 -22.74 -6.34 0.13
C GLN A 259 -21.49 -7.08 -0.34
N ASN A 260 -20.39 -6.36 -0.60
CA ASN A 260 -19.14 -6.98 -1.05
C ASN A 260 -17.95 -6.55 -0.18
N SER A 261 -17.70 -7.34 0.86
CA SER A 261 -16.58 -7.19 1.81
C SER A 261 -15.49 -8.25 1.62
N SER A 262 -15.55 -9.02 0.52
CA SER A 262 -14.57 -10.06 0.20
C SER A 262 -13.47 -9.52 -0.70
N TYR A 263 -12.24 -9.80 -0.32
CA TYR A 263 -11.02 -9.44 -1.04
C TYR A 263 -10.27 -10.68 -1.51
N SER A 264 -9.55 -10.55 -2.61
CA SER A 264 -8.70 -11.61 -3.17
C SER A 264 -7.24 -11.20 -3.13
N LEU A 265 -6.39 -12.05 -2.58
CA LEU A 265 -4.94 -11.82 -2.55
C LEU A 265 -4.38 -11.91 -3.97
N TYR A 266 -3.53 -10.96 -4.35
CA TYR A 266 -2.84 -10.96 -5.64
C TYR A 266 -1.32 -10.70 -5.55
N ALA A 267 -0.82 -10.19 -4.42
CA ALA A 267 0.59 -9.94 -4.23
C ALA A 267 1.00 -10.05 -2.76
N VAL A 268 2.20 -10.53 -2.52
CA VAL A 268 2.82 -10.65 -1.20
C VAL A 268 4.25 -10.15 -1.30
N VAL A 269 4.67 -9.33 -0.34
CA VAL A 269 6.07 -9.00 -0.10
C VAL A 269 6.56 -9.85 1.06
N ASN A 270 7.60 -10.64 0.82
CA ASN A 270 8.28 -11.44 1.83
C ASN A 270 9.57 -10.76 2.29
N HIS A 271 9.89 -10.94 3.55
CA HIS A 271 11.17 -10.50 4.12
C HIS A 271 11.79 -11.62 4.96
N THR A 272 13.08 -11.90 4.71
CA THR A 272 13.90 -12.82 5.49
C THR A 272 15.08 -12.09 6.12
N GLY A 273 15.56 -12.57 7.25
CA GLY A 273 16.65 -11.91 7.97
C GLY A 273 16.19 -10.75 8.85
N ASN A 274 17.10 -9.83 9.15
CA ASN A 274 16.86 -8.62 9.94
C ASN A 274 16.72 -7.41 9.04
N LEU A 275 16.20 -6.29 9.56
CA LEU A 275 15.92 -5.08 8.76
C LEU A 275 17.14 -4.60 7.95
N ASN A 276 18.32 -4.56 8.58
CA ASN A 276 19.54 -4.05 7.94
C ASN A 276 20.37 -5.10 7.20
N MET A 277 20.05 -6.39 7.40
CA MET A 277 20.78 -7.54 6.83
C MET A 277 19.78 -8.61 6.39
N GLY A 278 18.76 -8.21 5.68
CA GLY A 278 17.72 -9.10 5.19
C GLY A 278 17.59 -9.07 3.68
N HIS A 279 16.56 -9.74 3.21
CA HIS A 279 16.25 -9.84 1.79
C HIS A 279 14.74 -9.81 1.55
N TYR A 280 14.31 -9.03 0.57
CA TYR A 280 12.93 -8.95 0.12
C TYR A 280 12.72 -9.72 -1.17
N THR A 281 11.61 -10.42 -1.26
CA THR A 281 11.09 -11.03 -2.49
C THR A 281 9.62 -10.71 -2.64
N ALA A 282 9.06 -10.94 -3.82
CA ALA A 282 7.64 -10.76 -4.07
C ALA A 282 7.03 -12.04 -4.65
N LEU A 283 5.78 -12.28 -4.29
CA LEU A 283 4.90 -13.26 -4.92
C LEU A 283 3.75 -12.51 -5.55
N CYS A 284 3.54 -12.67 -6.84
CA CYS A 284 2.46 -11.99 -7.56
C CYS A 284 1.72 -12.98 -8.45
N GLN A 285 0.39 -12.83 -8.51
CA GLN A 285 -0.46 -13.61 -9.38
C GLN A 285 -0.56 -12.95 -10.76
N SER A 286 -0.27 -13.72 -11.80
CA SER A 286 -0.48 -13.28 -13.18
C SER A 286 -1.97 -13.29 -13.51
N THR A 287 -2.51 -12.18 -13.97
CA THR A 287 -3.90 -12.08 -14.43
C THR A 287 -4.13 -12.78 -15.77
N ILE A 288 -3.07 -12.98 -16.55
CA ILE A 288 -3.16 -13.63 -17.87
C ILE A 288 -3.33 -15.14 -17.71
N THR A 289 -2.53 -15.75 -16.82
CA THR A 289 -2.49 -17.20 -16.64
C THR A 289 -3.18 -17.68 -15.36
N GLY A 290 -3.40 -16.78 -14.38
CA GLY A 290 -3.88 -17.13 -13.05
C GLY A 290 -2.82 -17.77 -12.15
N THR A 291 -1.60 -17.95 -12.64
CA THR A 291 -0.51 -18.61 -11.92
C THR A 291 0.26 -17.62 -11.04
N TRP A 292 0.84 -18.12 -9.97
CA TRP A 292 1.69 -17.36 -9.08
C TRP A 292 3.15 -17.46 -9.50
N HIS A 293 3.85 -16.32 -9.41
CA HIS A 293 5.29 -16.23 -9.66
C HIS A 293 6.01 -15.68 -8.44
N HIS A 294 7.13 -16.29 -8.13
CA HIS A 294 8.08 -15.81 -7.12
C HIS A 294 9.15 -14.98 -7.83
N PHE A 295 9.26 -13.72 -7.43
CA PHE A 295 10.23 -12.75 -7.93
C PHE A 295 11.32 -12.54 -6.89
N ASP A 296 12.51 -13.00 -7.19
CA ASP A 296 13.72 -12.80 -6.40
C ASP A 296 14.71 -12.01 -7.25
N ASP A 297 14.60 -10.68 -7.20
CA ASP A 297 15.27 -9.74 -8.10
C ASP A 297 15.06 -10.14 -9.58
N SER A 298 16.12 -10.47 -10.32
CA SER A 298 16.04 -10.89 -11.73
C SER A 298 15.52 -12.32 -11.91
N ALA A 299 15.58 -13.15 -10.88
CA ALA A 299 15.10 -14.52 -10.94
C ALA A 299 13.58 -14.59 -10.77
N VAL A 300 12.92 -15.24 -11.72
CA VAL A 300 11.46 -15.43 -11.70
C VAL A 300 11.14 -16.91 -11.82
N LYS A 301 10.30 -17.40 -10.95
CA LYS A 301 9.88 -18.81 -10.93
C LYS A 301 8.36 -18.91 -10.74
N GLU A 302 7.72 -19.72 -11.58
CA GLU A 302 6.34 -20.10 -11.36
C GLU A 302 6.25 -21.01 -10.13
N VAL A 303 5.27 -20.77 -9.26
CA VAL A 303 5.04 -21.52 -8.02
C VAL A 303 3.57 -21.90 -7.88
N GLN A 304 3.31 -22.96 -7.14
CA GLN A 304 1.97 -23.36 -6.77
C GLN A 304 1.38 -22.40 -5.71
N GLU A 305 0.06 -22.31 -5.65
CA GLU A 305 -0.65 -21.45 -4.71
C GLU A 305 -0.28 -21.74 -3.24
N ASP A 306 -0.04 -23.01 -2.91
CA ASP A 306 0.38 -23.41 -1.55
C ASP A 306 1.72 -22.79 -1.12
N PHE A 307 2.55 -22.41 -2.07
CA PHE A 307 3.83 -21.75 -1.79
C PHE A 307 3.68 -20.29 -1.34
N VAL A 308 2.53 -19.68 -1.60
CA VAL A 308 2.27 -18.26 -1.28
C VAL A 308 2.20 -18.01 0.21
N GLN A 309 1.62 -18.96 0.98
CA GLN A 309 1.60 -18.91 2.44
C GLN A 309 3.00 -19.20 2.99
N SER A 310 3.58 -18.24 3.70
CA SER A 310 4.85 -18.43 4.41
C SER A 310 4.94 -17.58 5.67
N SER A 311 5.83 -17.97 6.59
CA SER A 311 6.15 -17.19 7.80
C SER A 311 6.94 -15.91 7.49
N SER A 312 7.40 -15.74 6.27
CA SER A 312 8.17 -14.57 5.81
C SER A 312 7.30 -13.43 5.31
N ALA A 313 5.98 -13.60 5.24
CA ALA A 313 5.06 -12.56 4.79
C ALA A 313 5.23 -11.27 5.59
N TYR A 314 5.40 -10.16 4.88
CA TYR A 314 5.61 -8.83 5.44
C TYR A 314 4.53 -7.85 5.02
N MET A 315 4.11 -7.87 3.75
CA MET A 315 3.00 -7.10 3.21
C MET A 315 2.10 -7.99 2.36
N LEU A 316 0.80 -7.74 2.42
CA LEU A 316 -0.22 -8.45 1.66
C LEU A 316 -1.05 -7.42 0.89
N LEU A 317 -1.23 -7.64 -0.41
CA LEU A 317 -2.07 -6.81 -1.26
C LEU A 317 -3.29 -7.61 -1.73
N TYR A 318 -4.45 -7.14 -1.34
CA TYR A 318 -5.75 -7.72 -1.67
C TYR A 318 -6.54 -6.80 -2.60
N SER A 319 -7.25 -7.38 -3.54
CA SER A 319 -8.15 -6.64 -4.44
C SER A 319 -9.62 -6.97 -4.14
N ARG A 320 -10.44 -5.94 -4.07
CA ARG A 320 -11.90 -6.07 -3.88
C ARG A 320 -12.57 -6.74 -5.08
N ARG A 321 -12.06 -6.47 -6.28
CA ARG A 321 -12.53 -7.06 -7.53
C ARG A 321 -11.44 -7.92 -8.13
N LEU A 322 -11.82 -9.02 -8.76
CA LEU A 322 -10.88 -9.79 -9.56
C LEU A 322 -10.41 -8.94 -10.73
N PHE A 323 -9.10 -8.93 -10.97
CA PHE A 323 -8.56 -8.27 -12.14
C PHE A 323 -8.96 -9.03 -13.39
N GLN A 324 -9.48 -8.31 -14.38
CA GLN A 324 -9.77 -8.89 -15.69
C GLN A 324 -8.49 -8.94 -16.51
N LYS A 325 -8.45 -9.85 -17.49
CA LYS A 325 -7.37 -9.86 -18.46
C LYS A 325 -7.37 -8.52 -19.20
N PRO A 326 -6.22 -7.86 -19.33
CA PRO A 326 -6.11 -6.66 -20.13
C PRO A 326 -6.36 -6.94 -21.61
#